data_7f024c24c1c6d4babe850eb00ef5cde1
#
_entry.id   7f024c24c1c6d4babe850eb00ef5cde1
#
_cell.length_a   1.000
_cell.length_b   1.000
_cell.length_c   1.000
_cell.angle_alpha   90.00
_cell.angle_beta   90.00
_cell.angle_gamma   90.00
#
_symmetry.space_group_name_H-M   'P 1'
#
loop_
_entity.id
_entity.type
_entity.pdbx_description
1 polymer ?
#
loop_
_entity_poly.entity_id
_entity_poly.type
_entity_poly.pdbx_seq_one_letter_code
_entity_poly.pdbx_strand_id
1 'polypeptide(L)'
;MIVKTEEDINGIKEIGRIVGAIRDELVERTKPGITTKELDEIAGQLFEKEGAISAPKGEYDFPGYTCISVNEEVAHGIPGNRVINEGDLVNIDVSASKNGYFADTGISIVVGQGDEVLIKLCETAQAAFDAGLKKAKPGSKKSGIGKAVYQTAKQHGFTVIKNLTGHGIGRRIHERPDHIYNYHEPWDDELLKEGMVIAFEPFISTHEEEVYEKGDGWTYITEKSFVAQIEHTLILTKNGPIIVTK
;
A
#
# COMPACT_ATOMS: atom_id res chain seq x y z
N MET A 1 -0.70 -3.06 15.89
CA MET A 1 -0.56 -2.30 17.18
C MET A 1 -1.91 -1.76 17.62
N ILE A 2 -2.08 -1.46 18.94
CA ILE A 2 -3.20 -0.66 19.45
C ILE A 2 -2.58 0.54 20.17
N VAL A 3 -2.83 1.75 19.67
CA VAL A 3 -2.39 2.98 20.35
C VAL A 3 -3.09 3.16 21.69
N LYS A 4 -2.36 3.48 22.72
CA LYS A 4 -2.88 3.62 24.10
C LYS A 4 -2.57 4.99 24.70
N THR A 5 -1.57 5.69 24.18
CA THR A 5 -1.05 6.94 24.71
C THR A 5 -0.99 7.99 23.61
N GLU A 6 -0.90 9.26 24.00
CA GLU A 6 -0.63 10.35 23.04
C GLU A 6 0.74 10.17 22.36
N GLU A 7 1.72 9.61 23.06
CA GLU A 7 3.05 9.30 22.49
C GLU A 7 2.91 8.30 21.33
N ASP A 8 2.13 7.21 21.50
CA ASP A 8 1.86 6.27 20.42
C ASP A 8 1.22 6.94 19.22
N ILE A 9 0.21 7.78 19.45
CA ILE A 9 -0.50 8.50 18.37
C ILE A 9 0.45 9.44 17.64
N ASN A 10 1.26 10.20 18.38
CA ASN A 10 2.21 11.15 17.80
C ASN A 10 3.32 10.43 17.04
N GLY A 11 3.84 9.31 17.58
CA GLY A 11 4.87 8.50 16.90
C GLY A 11 4.37 7.94 15.55
N ILE A 12 3.16 7.34 15.53
CA ILE A 12 2.56 6.84 14.28
C ILE A 12 2.27 7.99 13.30
N LYS A 13 1.79 9.14 13.77
CA LYS A 13 1.56 10.32 12.91
C LYS A 13 2.86 10.91 12.35
N GLU A 14 3.94 10.93 13.14
CA GLU A 14 5.23 11.44 12.69
C GLU A 14 5.76 10.58 11.53
N ILE A 15 5.85 9.26 11.73
CA ILE A 15 6.34 8.38 10.67
C ILE A 15 5.38 8.32 9.49
N GLY A 16 4.06 8.37 9.73
CA GLY A 16 3.06 8.42 8.67
C GLY A 16 3.24 9.64 7.76
N ARG A 17 3.43 10.84 8.34
CA ARG A 17 3.72 12.07 7.59
C ARG A 17 5.01 11.93 6.76
N ILE A 18 6.05 11.29 7.32
CA ILE A 18 7.32 11.12 6.62
C ILE A 18 7.15 10.22 5.40
N VAL A 19 6.58 9.02 5.56
CA VAL A 19 6.42 8.10 4.42
C VAL A 19 5.44 8.65 3.38
N GLY A 20 4.37 9.34 3.79
CA GLY A 20 3.45 10.02 2.89
C GLY A 20 4.13 11.09 2.05
N ALA A 21 4.94 11.96 2.68
CA ALA A 21 5.69 13.00 1.97
C ALA A 21 6.74 12.40 1.00
N ILE A 22 7.41 11.31 1.37
CA ILE A 22 8.36 10.62 0.49
C ILE A 22 7.64 9.99 -0.70
N ARG A 23 6.52 9.29 -0.47
CA ARG A 23 5.67 8.75 -1.55
C ARG A 23 5.28 9.85 -2.54
N ASP A 24 4.78 10.96 -2.07
CA ASP A 24 4.33 12.06 -2.92
C ASP A 24 5.49 12.68 -3.73
N GLU A 25 6.67 12.84 -3.14
CA GLU A 25 7.87 13.29 -3.83
C GLU A 25 8.29 12.28 -4.92
N LEU A 26 8.25 10.97 -4.65
CA LEU A 26 8.55 9.94 -5.65
C LEU A 26 7.54 9.95 -6.79
N VAL A 27 6.25 10.13 -6.49
CA VAL A 27 5.20 10.27 -7.51
C VAL A 27 5.49 11.47 -8.43
N GLU A 28 5.84 12.63 -7.87
CA GLU A 28 6.15 13.83 -8.65
C GLU A 28 7.36 13.63 -9.56
N ARG A 29 8.34 12.83 -9.12
CA ARG A 29 9.56 12.51 -9.89
C ARG A 29 9.40 11.37 -10.87
N THR A 30 8.33 10.59 -10.76
CA THR A 30 8.06 9.48 -11.69
C THR A 30 7.62 10.04 -13.04
N LYS A 31 8.59 10.13 -13.95
CA LYS A 31 8.41 10.64 -15.31
C LYS A 31 9.10 9.71 -16.31
N PRO A 32 8.68 9.74 -17.59
CA PRO A 32 9.35 8.95 -18.62
C PRO A 32 10.86 9.21 -18.65
N GLY A 33 11.64 8.16 -18.68
CA GLY A 33 13.11 8.21 -18.75
C GLY A 33 13.82 7.98 -17.40
N ILE A 34 13.14 8.11 -16.26
CA ILE A 34 13.73 7.78 -14.96
C ILE A 34 13.75 6.25 -14.75
N THR A 35 14.76 5.75 -14.06
CA THR A 35 14.83 4.35 -13.65
C THR A 35 14.22 4.14 -12.26
N THR A 36 13.72 2.94 -11.99
CA THR A 36 13.23 2.59 -10.65
C THR A 36 14.33 2.69 -9.59
N LYS A 37 15.60 2.45 -9.97
CA LYS A 37 16.77 2.65 -9.11
C LYS A 37 16.99 4.11 -8.72
N GLU A 38 16.90 5.04 -9.68
CA GLU A 38 17.04 6.48 -9.39
C GLU A 38 15.96 6.98 -8.43
N LEU A 39 14.71 6.50 -8.57
CA LEU A 39 13.64 6.80 -7.62
C LEU A 39 13.94 6.26 -6.22
N ASP A 40 14.43 5.04 -6.12
CA ASP A 40 14.80 4.40 -4.85
C ASP A 40 15.96 5.11 -4.15
N GLU A 41 16.98 5.56 -4.92
CA GLU A 41 18.09 6.36 -4.39
C GLU A 41 17.61 7.71 -3.82
N ILE A 42 16.63 8.33 -4.46
CA ILE A 42 15.96 9.54 -3.94
C ILE A 42 15.25 9.23 -2.61
N ALA A 43 14.51 8.11 -2.54
CA ALA A 43 13.88 7.68 -1.30
C ALA A 43 14.88 7.48 -0.17
N GLY A 44 16.02 6.82 -0.46
CA GLY A 44 17.11 6.62 0.50
C GLY A 44 17.65 7.93 1.09
N GLN A 45 17.85 8.93 0.23
CA GLN A 45 18.29 10.27 0.67
C GLN A 45 17.25 10.99 1.53
N LEU A 46 15.96 10.82 1.21
CA LEU A 46 14.87 11.42 1.97
C LEU A 46 14.70 10.73 3.33
N PHE A 47 14.83 9.40 3.42
CA PHE A 47 14.85 8.69 4.70
C PHE A 47 15.99 9.15 5.59
N GLU A 48 17.21 9.28 5.05
CA GLU A 48 18.36 9.78 5.80
C GLU A 48 18.11 11.20 6.34
N LYS A 49 17.60 12.10 5.51
CA LYS A 49 17.27 13.49 5.88
C LYS A 49 16.23 13.56 7.00
N GLU A 50 15.21 12.69 6.97
CA GLU A 50 14.14 12.65 7.98
C GLU A 50 14.56 11.84 9.23
N GLY A 51 15.71 11.17 9.23
CA GLY A 51 16.15 10.27 10.30
C GLY A 51 15.22 9.06 10.45
N ALA A 52 14.68 8.59 9.33
CA ALA A 52 13.86 7.39 9.24
C ALA A 52 14.65 6.22 8.65
N ILE A 53 14.23 5.00 8.93
CA ILE A 53 14.86 3.77 8.43
C ILE A 53 13.87 3.07 7.53
N SER A 54 14.25 2.77 6.28
CA SER A 54 13.45 1.94 5.37
C SER A 54 13.06 0.63 6.06
N ALA A 55 11.75 0.33 6.09
CA ALA A 55 11.25 -0.86 6.77
C ALA A 55 11.61 -2.15 6.03
N PRO A 56 11.41 -2.27 4.70
CA PRO A 56 11.75 -3.49 3.99
C PRO A 56 13.24 -3.80 4.06
N LYS A 57 14.11 -2.80 3.98
CA LYS A 57 15.56 -2.98 4.11
C LYS A 57 15.98 -3.35 5.53
N GLY A 58 15.36 -2.76 6.54
CA GLY A 58 15.71 -2.96 7.95
C GLY A 58 15.14 -4.24 8.57
N GLU A 59 13.94 -4.67 8.17
CA GLU A 59 13.25 -5.84 8.73
C GLU A 59 13.48 -7.14 7.93
N TYR A 60 13.75 -7.02 6.61
CA TYR A 60 13.75 -8.17 5.70
C TYR A 60 14.99 -8.28 4.79
N ASP A 61 15.97 -7.40 4.90
CA ASP A 61 17.13 -7.33 4.01
C ASP A 61 16.73 -7.15 2.52
N PHE A 62 15.61 -6.47 2.26
CA PHE A 62 15.20 -6.13 0.91
C PHE A 62 16.28 -5.30 0.20
N PRO A 63 16.57 -5.55 -1.10
CA PRO A 63 17.70 -4.90 -1.78
C PRO A 63 17.51 -3.41 -2.08
N GLY A 64 16.28 -2.87 -1.96
CA GLY A 64 15.95 -1.44 -2.12
C GLY A 64 15.54 -0.75 -0.83
N TYR A 65 15.34 0.56 -0.89
CA TYR A 65 14.74 1.36 0.18
C TYR A 65 13.22 1.34 0.15
N THR A 66 12.64 1.15 -1.04
CA THR A 66 11.21 1.17 -1.35
C THR A 66 10.89 0.05 -2.32
N CYS A 67 9.61 -0.34 -2.43
CA CYS A 67 9.18 -1.23 -3.49
C CYS A 67 8.63 -0.39 -4.65
N ILE A 68 9.12 -0.65 -5.88
CA ILE A 68 8.65 0.03 -7.10
C ILE A 68 8.33 -1.02 -8.14
N SER A 69 7.04 -1.20 -8.42
CA SER A 69 6.54 -2.24 -9.32
C SER A 69 5.98 -1.59 -10.59
N VAL A 70 6.32 -2.13 -11.76
CA VAL A 70 5.95 -1.54 -13.05
C VAL A 70 5.19 -2.54 -13.91
N ASN A 71 4.01 -2.17 -14.40
CA ASN A 71 3.13 -2.92 -15.29
C ASN A 71 2.72 -4.30 -14.74
N GLU A 72 3.34 -5.40 -15.21
CA GLU A 72 3.09 -6.77 -14.76
C GLU A 72 3.51 -7.04 -13.31
N GLU A 73 4.37 -6.20 -12.76
CA GLU A 73 4.79 -6.27 -11.36
C GLU A 73 3.70 -5.63 -10.49
N VAL A 74 3.26 -6.34 -9.48
CA VAL A 74 2.12 -5.94 -8.65
C VAL A 74 2.56 -5.35 -7.32
N ALA A 75 3.51 -6.03 -6.66
CA ALA A 75 4.02 -5.64 -5.35
C ALA A 75 5.46 -6.11 -5.18
N HIS A 76 6.17 -5.50 -4.22
CA HIS A 76 7.54 -5.82 -3.86
C HIS A 76 8.53 -5.79 -5.04
N GLY A 77 8.27 -4.97 -6.07
CA GLY A 77 9.18 -4.78 -7.20
C GLY A 77 10.55 -4.27 -6.72
N ILE A 78 11.61 -4.99 -7.09
CA ILE A 78 12.99 -4.61 -6.73
C ILE A 78 13.44 -3.44 -7.61
N PRO A 79 13.80 -2.28 -7.03
CA PRO A 79 14.34 -1.16 -7.80
C PRO A 79 15.61 -1.52 -8.56
N GLY A 80 15.67 -1.18 -9.84
CA GLY A 80 16.76 -1.56 -10.74
C GLY A 80 16.87 -0.65 -11.95
N ASN A 81 17.52 -1.14 -12.99
CA ASN A 81 17.77 -0.40 -14.23
C ASN A 81 16.54 -0.31 -15.17
N ARG A 82 15.34 -0.74 -14.71
CA ARG A 82 14.11 -0.62 -15.48
C ARG A 82 13.79 0.86 -15.66
N VAL A 83 13.74 1.30 -16.92
CA VAL A 83 13.35 2.65 -17.31
C VAL A 83 11.83 2.74 -17.35
N ILE A 84 11.28 3.74 -16.69
CA ILE A 84 9.85 4.04 -16.72
C ILE A 84 9.53 4.80 -18.00
N ASN A 85 8.48 4.39 -18.69
CA ASN A 85 8.05 4.98 -19.96
C ASN A 85 6.70 5.66 -19.83
N GLU A 86 6.38 6.46 -20.86
CA GLU A 86 5.03 7.02 -21.04
C GLU A 86 3.99 5.90 -21.11
N GLY A 87 2.92 6.02 -20.34
CA GLY A 87 1.83 5.04 -20.28
C GLY A 87 2.04 3.87 -19.34
N ASP A 88 3.22 3.74 -18.71
CA ASP A 88 3.44 2.68 -17.70
C ASP A 88 2.53 2.87 -16.47
N LEU A 89 2.00 1.76 -15.97
CA LEU A 89 1.42 1.69 -14.63
C LEU A 89 2.55 1.44 -13.63
N VAL A 90 2.73 2.36 -12.68
CA VAL A 90 3.78 2.27 -11.66
C VAL A 90 3.15 2.29 -10.28
N ASN A 91 3.45 1.27 -9.48
CA ASN A 91 3.17 1.26 -8.05
C ASN A 91 4.41 1.72 -7.29
N ILE A 92 4.23 2.67 -6.38
CA ILE A 92 5.26 3.20 -5.48
C ILE A 92 4.79 2.92 -4.06
N ASP A 93 5.55 2.11 -3.35
CA ASP A 93 5.24 1.65 -2.01
C ASP A 93 6.39 2.02 -1.07
N VAL A 94 6.07 2.80 -0.04
CA VAL A 94 7.02 3.46 0.85
C VAL A 94 6.68 3.14 2.30
N SER A 95 7.51 2.32 2.92
CA SER A 95 7.41 2.01 4.34
C SER A 95 8.70 2.29 5.10
N ALA A 96 8.56 2.80 6.31
CA ALA A 96 9.71 3.13 7.15
C ALA A 96 9.37 3.07 8.64
N SER A 97 10.43 3.12 9.44
CA SER A 97 10.35 3.27 10.89
C SER A 97 11.11 4.49 11.39
N LYS A 98 10.60 5.07 12.48
CA LYS A 98 11.28 6.10 13.26
C LYS A 98 10.88 5.99 14.72
N ASN A 99 11.86 6.05 15.63
CA ASN A 99 11.64 5.95 17.08
C ASN A 99 10.84 4.70 17.49
N GLY A 100 10.97 3.58 16.75
CA GLY A 100 10.26 2.33 17.00
C GLY A 100 8.78 2.34 16.61
N TYR A 101 8.35 3.27 15.76
CA TYR A 101 7.04 3.30 15.10
C TYR A 101 7.20 3.11 13.60
N PHE A 102 6.27 2.36 13.00
CA PHE A 102 6.26 2.03 11.57
C PHE A 102 5.01 2.57 10.91
N ALA A 103 5.14 3.00 9.66
CA ALA A 103 4.03 3.33 8.78
C ALA A 103 4.33 2.87 7.35
N ASP A 104 3.27 2.62 6.60
CA ASP A 104 3.27 2.10 5.24
C ASP A 104 2.27 2.84 4.37
N THR A 105 2.61 3.05 3.10
CA THR A 105 1.75 3.73 2.14
C THR A 105 2.15 3.42 0.71
N GLY A 106 1.19 3.10 -0.14
CA GLY A 106 1.40 2.79 -1.53
C GLY A 106 0.41 3.50 -2.45
N ILE A 107 0.83 3.76 -3.68
CA ILE A 107 -0.03 4.32 -4.72
C ILE A 107 0.38 3.81 -6.10
N SER A 108 -0.62 3.45 -6.90
CA SER A 108 -0.43 3.17 -8.32
C SER A 108 -0.82 4.39 -9.15
N ILE A 109 0.03 4.74 -10.10
CA ILE A 109 -0.17 5.85 -11.04
C ILE A 109 0.07 5.39 -12.47
N VAL A 110 -0.58 6.04 -13.43
CA VAL A 110 -0.25 5.93 -14.85
C VAL A 110 0.66 7.11 -15.22
N VAL A 111 1.80 6.82 -15.83
CA VAL A 111 2.82 7.82 -16.14
C VAL A 111 2.46 8.55 -17.42
N GLY A 112 2.26 9.86 -17.34
CA GLY A 112 1.91 10.70 -18.48
C GLY A 112 0.56 10.35 -19.13
N GLN A 113 0.52 10.12 -20.44
CA GLN A 113 -0.68 9.69 -21.16
C GLN A 113 -0.69 8.17 -21.27
N GLY A 114 -1.69 7.54 -20.68
CA GLY A 114 -1.82 6.06 -20.65
C GLY A 114 -3.16 5.56 -21.17
N ASP A 115 -3.30 4.25 -21.16
CA ASP A 115 -4.52 3.56 -21.54
C ASP A 115 -5.67 3.94 -20.59
N GLU A 116 -6.86 4.22 -21.17
CA GLU A 116 -8.06 4.54 -20.40
C GLU A 116 -8.45 3.44 -19.39
N VAL A 117 -8.13 2.19 -19.70
CA VAL A 117 -8.37 1.06 -18.77
C VAL A 117 -7.48 1.17 -17.53
N LEU A 118 -6.20 1.55 -17.69
CA LEU A 118 -5.27 1.74 -16.57
C LEU A 118 -5.64 2.95 -15.70
N ILE A 119 -6.05 4.04 -16.32
CA ILE A 119 -6.55 5.23 -15.62
C ILE A 119 -7.77 4.84 -14.77
N LYS A 120 -8.76 4.17 -15.40
CA LYS A 120 -9.96 3.69 -14.72
C LYS A 120 -9.64 2.68 -13.60
N LEU A 121 -8.61 1.86 -13.78
CA LEU A 121 -8.14 0.90 -12.77
C LEU A 121 -7.64 1.64 -11.52
N CYS A 122 -6.80 2.67 -11.67
CA CYS A 122 -6.32 3.51 -10.58
C CYS A 122 -7.47 4.26 -9.88
N GLU A 123 -8.41 4.83 -10.63
CA GLU A 123 -9.60 5.47 -10.08
C GLU A 123 -10.47 4.48 -9.29
N THR A 124 -10.57 3.24 -9.78
CA THR A 124 -11.31 2.18 -9.08
C THR A 124 -10.61 1.73 -7.80
N ALA A 125 -9.26 1.69 -7.79
CA ALA A 125 -8.49 1.40 -6.58
C ALA A 125 -8.76 2.46 -5.50
N GLN A 126 -8.78 3.75 -5.88
CA GLN A 126 -9.16 4.82 -4.96
C GLN A 126 -10.60 4.68 -4.47
N ALA A 127 -11.55 4.42 -5.36
CA ALA A 127 -12.95 4.24 -4.97
C ALA A 127 -13.16 3.03 -4.04
N ALA A 128 -12.42 1.93 -4.27
CA ALA A 128 -12.45 0.74 -3.44
C ALA A 128 -11.83 1.01 -2.05
N PHE A 129 -10.71 1.74 -2.00
CA PHE A 129 -10.12 2.22 -0.75
C PHE A 129 -11.15 3.05 0.05
N ASP A 130 -11.78 4.05 -0.57
CA ASP A 130 -12.77 4.92 0.08
C ASP A 130 -13.99 4.14 0.59
N ALA A 131 -14.42 3.11 -0.15
CA ALA A 131 -15.51 2.23 0.25
C ALA A 131 -15.14 1.36 1.46
N GLY A 132 -13.94 0.78 1.47
CA GLY A 132 -13.40 0.02 2.59
C GLY A 132 -13.16 0.88 3.82
N LEU A 133 -12.59 2.07 3.65
CA LEU A 133 -12.35 3.05 4.71
C LEU A 133 -13.62 3.37 5.53
N LYS A 134 -14.77 3.50 4.86
CA LYS A 134 -16.07 3.73 5.53
C LYS A 134 -16.48 2.56 6.43
N LYS A 135 -15.93 1.36 6.23
CA LYS A 135 -16.17 0.15 7.03
C LYS A 135 -15.14 -0.06 8.14
N ALA A 136 -14.01 0.62 8.08
CA ALA A 136 -12.92 0.53 9.05
C ALA A 136 -13.27 1.27 10.36
N LYS A 137 -14.24 0.72 11.12
CA LYS A 137 -14.74 1.31 12.36
C LYS A 137 -14.63 0.33 13.52
N PRO A 138 -14.25 0.78 14.72
CA PRO A 138 -14.26 -0.07 15.92
C PRO A 138 -15.61 -0.75 16.12
N GLY A 139 -15.59 -2.02 16.46
CA GLY A 139 -16.78 -2.87 16.63
C GLY A 139 -17.33 -3.47 15.34
N SER A 140 -16.87 -3.05 14.17
CA SER A 140 -17.23 -3.68 12.89
C SER A 140 -16.40 -4.94 12.65
N LYS A 141 -16.96 -5.90 11.90
CA LYS A 141 -16.18 -7.06 11.43
C LYS A 141 -15.17 -6.60 10.37
N LYS A 142 -13.95 -7.09 10.47
CA LYS A 142 -12.85 -6.83 9.53
C LYS A 142 -13.21 -7.25 8.10
N SER A 143 -13.89 -8.40 7.93
CA SER A 143 -14.41 -8.88 6.63
C SER A 143 -15.37 -7.91 5.92
N GLY A 144 -15.95 -6.94 6.65
CA GLY A 144 -16.77 -5.87 6.08
C GLY A 144 -15.99 -4.92 5.18
N ILE A 145 -14.70 -4.71 5.46
CA ILE A 145 -13.78 -3.90 4.63
C ILE A 145 -13.64 -4.57 3.26
N GLY A 146 -13.16 -5.83 3.25
CA GLY A 146 -12.93 -6.57 2.01
C GLY A 146 -14.21 -6.76 1.18
N LYS A 147 -15.37 -6.95 1.85
CA LYS A 147 -16.66 -6.99 1.15
C LYS A 147 -16.92 -5.69 0.37
N ALA A 148 -16.66 -4.54 0.96
CA ALA A 148 -16.87 -3.24 0.31
C ALA A 148 -15.90 -3.03 -0.85
N VAL A 149 -14.62 -3.40 -0.66
CA VAL A 149 -13.58 -3.37 -1.71
C VAL A 149 -14.02 -4.20 -2.92
N TYR A 150 -14.31 -5.48 -2.70
CA TYR A 150 -14.73 -6.40 -3.77
C TYR A 150 -15.96 -5.92 -4.55
N GLN A 151 -16.99 -5.45 -3.81
CA GLN A 151 -18.20 -4.94 -4.44
C GLN A 151 -17.93 -3.73 -5.33
N THR A 152 -17.05 -2.81 -4.88
CA THR A 152 -16.67 -1.64 -5.66
C THR A 152 -15.90 -2.04 -6.91
N ALA A 153 -14.90 -2.93 -6.81
CA ALA A 153 -14.16 -3.42 -7.95
C ALA A 153 -15.10 -4.03 -9.02
N LYS A 154 -16.03 -4.91 -8.59
CA LYS A 154 -17.00 -5.55 -9.48
C LYS A 154 -17.95 -4.57 -10.18
N GLN A 155 -18.41 -3.53 -9.47
CA GLN A 155 -19.28 -2.49 -10.05
C GLN A 155 -18.59 -1.71 -11.17
N HIS A 156 -17.25 -1.59 -11.12
CA HIS A 156 -16.46 -0.91 -12.15
C HIS A 156 -15.94 -1.86 -13.25
N GLY A 157 -16.25 -3.17 -13.17
CA GLY A 157 -15.86 -4.17 -14.16
C GLY A 157 -14.50 -4.81 -13.92
N PHE A 158 -13.95 -4.66 -12.70
CA PHE A 158 -12.67 -5.22 -12.25
C PHE A 158 -12.87 -6.33 -11.20
N THR A 159 -11.78 -6.95 -10.80
CA THR A 159 -11.73 -7.90 -9.68
C THR A 159 -10.66 -7.47 -8.67
N VAL A 160 -10.32 -8.33 -7.70
CA VAL A 160 -9.34 -8.06 -6.66
C VAL A 160 -8.33 -9.19 -6.60
N ILE A 161 -7.10 -8.87 -6.18
CA ILE A 161 -6.11 -9.89 -5.79
C ILE A 161 -6.49 -10.45 -4.42
N LYS A 162 -6.49 -11.79 -4.30
CA LYS A 162 -6.92 -12.50 -3.09
C LYS A 162 -5.77 -12.92 -2.17
N ASN A 163 -4.59 -13.13 -2.72
CA ASN A 163 -3.42 -13.58 -1.98
C ASN A 163 -2.43 -12.46 -1.62
N LEU A 164 -2.79 -11.19 -1.83
CA LEU A 164 -2.20 -10.02 -1.20
C LEU A 164 -3.26 -9.34 -0.32
N THR A 165 -2.87 -8.88 0.85
CA THR A 165 -3.80 -8.38 1.87
C THR A 165 -3.17 -7.27 2.68
N GLY A 166 -3.95 -6.32 3.15
CA GLY A 166 -3.54 -5.42 4.20
C GLY A 166 -3.25 -6.15 5.51
N HIS A 167 -2.65 -5.47 6.45
CA HIS A 167 -2.16 -6.04 7.72
C HIS A 167 -2.20 -5.04 8.88
N GLY A 168 -1.95 -5.52 10.07
CA GLY A 168 -1.66 -4.68 11.23
C GLY A 168 -0.24 -4.12 11.12
N ILE A 169 -0.03 -2.91 11.65
CA ILE A 169 1.25 -2.21 11.67
C ILE A 169 1.42 -1.41 12.95
N GLY A 170 2.62 -0.95 13.23
CA GLY A 170 2.86 0.04 14.27
C GLY A 170 4.17 -0.08 15.00
N ARG A 171 4.47 -1.19 15.68
CA ARG A 171 5.78 -1.45 16.31
C ARG A 171 6.67 -2.33 15.44
N ARG A 172 6.08 -2.93 14.42
CA ARG A 172 6.73 -3.65 13.32
C ARG A 172 5.98 -3.33 12.05
N ILE A 173 6.59 -3.61 10.90
CA ILE A 173 5.91 -3.44 9.61
C ILE A 173 4.69 -4.37 9.50
N HIS A 174 4.82 -5.63 9.89
CA HIS A 174 3.72 -6.58 9.92
C HIS A 174 3.40 -7.01 11.36
N GLU A 175 2.16 -6.79 11.78
CA GLU A 175 1.60 -7.17 13.07
C GLU A 175 0.17 -7.70 12.89
N ARG A 176 -0.45 -8.16 13.99
CA ARG A 176 -1.88 -8.50 13.96
C ARG A 176 -2.76 -7.25 13.82
N PRO A 177 -3.85 -7.36 13.01
CA PRO A 177 -4.35 -8.53 12.29
C PRO A 177 -3.42 -8.92 11.14
N ASP A 178 -3.22 -10.23 10.93
CA ASP A 178 -2.30 -10.75 9.91
C ASP A 178 -2.82 -10.44 8.49
N HIS A 179 -4.15 -10.37 8.31
CA HIS A 179 -4.76 -10.15 7.01
C HIS A 179 -5.97 -9.21 7.10
N ILE A 180 -6.03 -8.26 6.16
CA ILE A 180 -7.22 -7.47 5.81
C ILE A 180 -7.51 -7.77 4.35
N TYR A 181 -8.38 -8.72 4.10
CA TYR A 181 -8.67 -9.24 2.76
C TYR A 181 -9.31 -8.19 1.86
N ASN A 182 -9.08 -8.31 0.55
CA ASN A 182 -9.70 -7.51 -0.50
C ASN A 182 -11.11 -8.00 -0.90
N TYR A 183 -11.59 -9.08 -0.27
CA TYR A 183 -12.86 -9.72 -0.54
C TYR A 183 -13.55 -10.11 0.77
N HIS A 184 -14.79 -10.60 0.68
CA HIS A 184 -15.50 -11.10 1.84
C HIS A 184 -15.06 -12.52 2.18
N GLU A 185 -14.31 -12.65 3.30
CA GLU A 185 -13.99 -13.93 3.88
C GLU A 185 -15.03 -14.27 4.98
N PRO A 186 -15.91 -15.26 4.75
CA PRO A 186 -17.01 -15.55 5.69
C PRO A 186 -16.56 -15.96 7.10
N TRP A 187 -15.38 -16.57 7.20
CA TRP A 187 -14.82 -17.05 8.46
C TRP A 187 -14.01 -16.00 9.22
N ASP A 188 -13.76 -14.85 8.60
CA ASP A 188 -13.06 -13.72 9.22
C ASP A 188 -14.07 -12.87 10.01
N ASP A 189 -14.31 -13.26 11.25
CA ASP A 189 -15.24 -12.61 12.17
C ASP A 189 -14.55 -11.69 13.18
N GLU A 190 -13.24 -11.48 13.03
CA GLU A 190 -12.46 -10.59 13.90
C GLU A 190 -13.05 -9.17 13.88
N LEU A 191 -13.24 -8.63 15.11
CA LEU A 191 -13.73 -7.26 15.28
C LEU A 191 -12.58 -6.27 15.32
N LEU A 192 -12.74 -5.20 14.56
CA LEU A 192 -11.86 -4.05 14.62
C LEU A 192 -11.94 -3.38 16.00
N LYS A 193 -10.80 -2.98 16.55
CA LYS A 193 -10.71 -2.39 17.88
C LYS A 193 -10.35 -0.91 17.79
N GLU A 194 -10.83 -0.14 18.76
CA GLU A 194 -10.40 1.26 18.92
C GLU A 194 -8.89 1.34 19.18
N GLY A 195 -8.22 2.28 18.52
CA GLY A 195 -6.77 2.45 18.58
C GLY A 195 -5.98 1.43 17.75
N MET A 196 -6.64 0.49 17.06
CA MET A 196 -5.95 -0.43 16.16
C MET A 196 -5.30 0.34 15.01
N VAL A 197 -4.05 -0.01 14.70
CA VAL A 197 -3.29 0.56 13.56
C VAL A 197 -3.17 -0.50 12.50
N ILE A 198 -3.54 -0.15 11.28
CA ILE A 198 -3.55 -1.05 10.13
C ILE A 198 -2.96 -0.39 8.88
N ALA A 199 -2.27 -1.14 8.06
CA ALA A 199 -2.02 -0.85 6.65
C ALA A 199 -3.21 -1.40 5.84
N PHE A 200 -3.95 -0.52 5.21
CA PHE A 200 -5.10 -0.88 4.39
C PHE A 200 -4.79 -0.60 2.93
N GLU A 201 -4.74 -1.66 2.12
CA GLU A 201 -4.13 -1.67 0.79
C GLU A 201 -4.91 -2.54 -0.21
N PRO A 202 -6.09 -2.12 -0.67
CA PRO A 202 -6.80 -2.87 -1.70
C PRO A 202 -6.00 -2.96 -3.01
N PHE A 203 -5.89 -4.19 -3.54
CA PHE A 203 -5.32 -4.50 -4.84
C PHE A 203 -6.41 -4.81 -5.84
N ILE A 204 -6.65 -3.91 -6.79
CA ILE A 204 -7.67 -4.04 -7.82
C ILE A 204 -7.02 -4.52 -9.11
N SER A 205 -7.57 -5.58 -9.69
CA SER A 205 -7.02 -6.27 -10.86
C SER A 205 -7.97 -6.22 -12.06
N THR A 206 -7.40 -6.17 -13.25
CA THR A 206 -8.19 -6.23 -14.49
C THR A 206 -8.89 -7.58 -14.66
N HIS A 207 -8.23 -8.71 -14.34
CA HIS A 207 -8.81 -10.05 -14.57
C HIS A 207 -8.37 -11.10 -13.55
N GLU A 208 -7.06 -11.22 -13.27
CA GLU A 208 -6.53 -12.26 -12.39
C GLU A 208 -6.80 -11.92 -10.92
N GLU A 209 -7.01 -12.96 -10.12
CA GLU A 209 -7.33 -12.84 -8.68
C GLU A 209 -6.17 -13.31 -7.78
N GLU A 210 -5.06 -13.74 -8.37
CA GLU A 210 -3.87 -14.21 -7.66
C GLU A 210 -2.60 -13.67 -8.33
N VAL A 211 -1.55 -13.49 -7.54
CA VAL A 211 -0.21 -13.14 -7.98
C VAL A 211 0.75 -14.26 -7.66
N TYR A 212 1.89 -14.28 -8.36
CA TYR A 212 2.94 -15.28 -8.23
C TYR A 212 4.28 -14.59 -8.01
N GLU A 213 5.14 -15.19 -7.20
CA GLU A 213 6.51 -14.71 -7.00
C GLU A 213 7.32 -14.97 -8.30
N LYS A 214 8.06 -13.96 -8.76
CA LYS A 214 8.74 -13.91 -10.07
C LYS A 214 9.98 -14.82 -10.16
N GLY A 215 10.49 -15.34 -9.04
CA GLY A 215 11.72 -16.12 -8.95
C GLY A 215 12.94 -15.31 -8.48
N ASP A 216 12.75 -14.06 -8.07
CA ASP A 216 13.78 -13.20 -7.49
C ASP A 216 13.72 -13.14 -5.95
N GLY A 217 12.75 -13.85 -5.37
CA GLY A 217 12.50 -13.93 -3.93
C GLY A 217 11.63 -12.83 -3.37
N TRP A 218 11.16 -11.86 -4.18
CA TRP A 218 10.43 -10.69 -3.71
C TRP A 218 9.26 -10.28 -4.60
N THR A 219 9.52 -10.05 -5.90
CA THR A 219 8.56 -9.42 -6.80
C THR A 219 7.38 -10.33 -7.09
N TYR A 220 6.18 -9.86 -6.78
CA TYR A 220 4.93 -10.50 -7.19
C TYR A 220 4.45 -9.96 -8.53
N ILE A 221 4.03 -10.87 -9.42
CA ILE A 221 3.56 -10.56 -10.78
C ILE A 221 2.22 -11.20 -11.09
N THR A 222 1.57 -10.67 -12.11
CA THR A 222 0.49 -11.32 -12.87
C THR A 222 1.00 -11.70 -14.25
N GLU A 223 0.35 -12.68 -14.91
CA GLU A 223 0.73 -13.07 -16.28
C GLU A 223 0.08 -12.18 -17.34
N LYS A 224 -1.18 -11.74 -17.10
CA LYS A 224 -2.02 -11.09 -18.11
C LYS A 224 -2.83 -9.91 -17.59
N SER A 225 -2.64 -9.54 -16.33
CA SER A 225 -3.40 -8.48 -15.69
C SER A 225 -2.53 -7.30 -15.31
N PHE A 226 -3.17 -6.15 -15.19
CA PHE A 226 -2.65 -5.00 -14.48
C PHE A 226 -3.33 -4.91 -13.12
N VAL A 227 -2.60 -4.46 -12.12
CA VAL A 227 -3.11 -4.31 -10.75
C VAL A 227 -2.77 -2.93 -10.22
N ALA A 228 -3.77 -2.23 -9.67
CA ALA A 228 -3.57 -0.96 -8.99
C ALA A 228 -3.86 -1.08 -7.50
N GLN A 229 -3.04 -0.43 -6.69
CA GLN A 229 -3.12 -0.36 -5.24
C GLN A 229 -3.25 1.11 -4.80
N ILE A 230 -4.02 1.32 -3.74
CA ILE A 230 -3.96 2.51 -2.89
C ILE A 230 -3.79 2.03 -1.47
N GLU A 231 -2.77 2.51 -0.79
CA GLU A 231 -2.47 2.09 0.56
C GLU A 231 -2.26 3.26 1.50
N HIS A 232 -2.80 3.13 2.70
CA HIS A 232 -2.53 4.03 3.80
C HIS A 232 -2.49 3.32 5.15
N THR A 233 -1.63 3.82 6.03
CA THR A 233 -1.69 3.50 7.46
C THR A 233 -2.83 4.27 8.12
N LEU A 234 -3.69 3.54 8.85
CA LEU A 234 -4.88 4.04 9.52
C LEU A 234 -4.79 3.82 11.03
N ILE A 235 -5.20 4.81 11.82
CA ILE A 235 -5.55 4.62 13.23
C ILE A 235 -7.07 4.58 13.34
N LEU A 236 -7.64 3.49 13.85
CA LEU A 236 -9.09 3.33 14.00
C LEU A 236 -9.58 4.04 15.25
N THR A 237 -10.49 4.99 15.09
CA THR A 237 -11.08 5.73 16.22
C THR A 237 -12.60 5.69 16.20
N LYS A 238 -13.25 6.01 17.32
CA LYS A 238 -14.71 6.13 17.43
C LYS A 238 -15.30 7.18 16.48
N ASN A 239 -14.51 8.21 16.16
CA ASN A 239 -14.92 9.29 15.25
C ASN A 239 -14.63 8.99 13.78
N GLY A 240 -14.14 7.79 13.47
CA GLY A 240 -13.71 7.33 12.15
C GLY A 240 -12.20 7.10 12.08
N PRO A 241 -11.71 6.45 11.03
CA PRO A 241 -10.28 6.20 10.85
C PRO A 241 -9.53 7.50 10.57
N ILE A 242 -8.33 7.62 11.17
CA ILE A 242 -7.37 8.69 10.88
C ILE A 242 -6.37 8.13 9.88
N ILE A 243 -6.27 8.72 8.69
CA ILE A 243 -5.22 8.41 7.72
C ILE A 243 -3.97 9.18 8.16
N VAL A 244 -2.89 8.48 8.50
CA VAL A 244 -1.65 9.12 8.98
C VAL A 244 -0.62 9.36 7.89
N THR A 245 -0.79 8.75 6.72
CA THR A 245 0.11 8.81 5.57
C THR A 245 -0.44 9.69 4.42
N LYS A 246 -1.30 10.64 4.77
CA LYS A 246 -1.91 11.57 3.81
C LYS A 246 -1.14 12.88 3.75
#